data_d55c857e50c99b2a04b5a196aea874b2
#
_entry.id   d55c857e50c99b2a04b5a196aea874b2
#
_cell.length_a   1.000
_cell.length_b   1.000
_cell.length_c   1.000
_cell.angle_alpha   90.00
_cell.angle_beta   90.00
_cell.angle_gamma   90.00
#
_symmetry.space_group_name_H-M   'P 1'
#
loop_
_entity.id
_entity.type
_entity.pdbx_description
1 polymer ?
#
loop_
_entity_poly.entity_id
_entity_poly.type
_entity_poly.pdbx_seq_one_letter_code
_entity_poly.pdbx_strand_id
1 'polypeptide(L)'
;DWILRKFEDENGTFDVDRVSKFVHTYLPKKEDWNSIKNRVVIEQETVRFLAKISIDIDIKTGKVSFSLPDFGLAFKDTLIDEDVWNECKSDLIHEYETWGMVELGYQSPDEYEHEWSFNVNKNQDRSKAGKKGKIKLLSFKPFCPYRIDIDYFKDARKEFSTKEWIDIILGAVDYNADGYNGDEEKKLTMLTRLLPFIEKRLNLIELAPKGTGKSYLFGRVSRFGWLSSGGIMSRAKMFYDQNRHMEGLVAGNDFITLDEVQTISFTDTDEMRAALKGYLESGLYTVGNHEGTADAGMILCGNISKASME
;
A
#
# COMPACT_ATOMS: atom_id res chain seq x y z
N ASP A 1 -9.13 -13.46 -10.15
CA ASP A 1 -8.32 -14.15 -11.20
C ASP A 1 -7.21 -15.03 -10.62
N TRP A 2 -6.33 -14.52 -9.75
CA TRP A 2 -5.24 -15.33 -9.19
C TRP A 2 -5.72 -16.60 -8.46
N ILE A 3 -6.78 -16.49 -7.65
CA ILE A 3 -7.35 -17.65 -6.95
C ILE A 3 -7.91 -18.67 -7.95
N LEU A 4 -8.62 -18.20 -8.97
CA LEU A 4 -9.18 -19.06 -10.01
C LEU A 4 -8.06 -19.80 -10.74
N ARG A 5 -7.05 -19.09 -11.21
CA ARG A 5 -5.88 -19.69 -11.89
C ARG A 5 -5.14 -20.74 -11.05
N LYS A 6 -5.11 -20.56 -9.71
CA LYS A 6 -4.51 -21.55 -8.81
C LYS A 6 -5.23 -22.90 -8.81
N PHE A 7 -6.52 -22.91 -9.14
CA PHE A 7 -7.37 -24.10 -9.15
C PHE A 7 -7.87 -24.46 -10.56
N GLU A 8 -7.30 -23.82 -11.58
CA GLU A 8 -7.53 -24.11 -12.98
C GLU A 8 -6.81 -25.41 -13.38
N ASP A 9 -7.50 -26.29 -14.10
CA ASP A 9 -6.92 -27.50 -14.66
C ASP A 9 -6.34 -27.26 -16.07
N GLU A 10 -5.74 -28.29 -16.66
CA GLU A 10 -5.15 -28.24 -17.99
C GLU A 10 -6.15 -27.87 -19.11
N ASN A 11 -7.44 -27.96 -18.84
CA ASN A 11 -8.53 -27.66 -19.78
C ASN A 11 -9.14 -26.27 -19.54
N GLY A 12 -8.61 -25.48 -18.59
CA GLY A 12 -9.12 -24.15 -18.25
C GLY A 12 -10.40 -24.18 -17.42
N THR A 13 -10.71 -25.31 -16.76
CA THR A 13 -11.88 -25.42 -15.86
C THR A 13 -11.46 -25.31 -14.41
N PHE A 14 -12.39 -24.87 -13.55
CA PHE A 14 -12.12 -24.68 -12.12
C PHE A 14 -13.00 -25.63 -11.29
N ASP A 15 -12.41 -26.21 -10.27
CA ASP A 15 -13.15 -26.90 -9.22
C ASP A 15 -13.75 -25.85 -8.27
N VAL A 16 -15.04 -25.57 -8.45
CA VAL A 16 -15.78 -24.55 -7.70
C VAL A 16 -15.77 -24.83 -6.19
N ASP A 17 -15.87 -26.10 -5.80
CA ASP A 17 -15.88 -26.50 -4.38
C ASP A 17 -14.52 -26.24 -3.73
N ARG A 18 -13.44 -26.54 -4.42
CA ARG A 18 -12.07 -26.25 -3.95
C ARG A 18 -11.83 -24.75 -3.85
N VAL A 19 -12.24 -23.96 -4.84
CA VAL A 19 -12.15 -22.50 -4.80
C VAL A 19 -12.97 -21.94 -3.64
N SER A 20 -14.20 -22.38 -3.47
CA SER A 20 -15.09 -21.97 -2.38
C SER A 20 -14.47 -22.28 -1.01
N LYS A 21 -13.98 -23.50 -0.82
CA LYS A 21 -13.30 -23.91 0.41
C LYS A 21 -12.07 -23.07 0.71
N PHE A 22 -11.26 -22.77 -0.31
CA PHE A 22 -10.09 -21.91 -0.15
C PHE A 22 -10.48 -20.49 0.27
N VAL A 23 -11.47 -19.90 -0.39
CA VAL A 23 -11.97 -18.56 -0.08
C VAL A 23 -12.50 -18.50 1.36
N HIS A 24 -13.34 -19.44 1.77
CA HIS A 24 -13.87 -19.49 3.14
C HIS A 24 -12.79 -19.68 4.20
N THR A 25 -11.74 -20.43 3.89
CA THR A 25 -10.66 -20.72 4.84
C THR A 25 -9.68 -19.55 4.98
N TYR A 26 -9.29 -18.94 3.86
CA TYR A 26 -8.18 -18.02 3.83
C TYR A 26 -8.54 -16.55 3.53
N LEU A 27 -9.79 -16.26 3.19
CA LEU A 27 -10.29 -14.92 2.91
C LEU A 27 -11.55 -14.62 3.73
N PRO A 28 -11.45 -14.58 5.07
CA PRO A 28 -12.59 -14.29 5.91
C PRO A 28 -13.10 -12.87 5.66
N LYS A 29 -14.41 -12.71 5.81
CA LYS A 29 -15.06 -11.40 5.78
C LYS A 29 -14.99 -10.75 7.16
N LYS A 30 -15.27 -9.46 7.21
CA LYS A 30 -15.34 -8.70 8.47
C LYS A 30 -16.33 -9.30 9.47
N GLU A 31 -17.42 -9.85 8.97
CA GLU A 31 -18.45 -10.51 9.79
C GLU A 31 -17.93 -11.77 10.48
N ASP A 32 -16.93 -12.45 9.90
CA ASP A 32 -16.35 -13.68 10.45
C ASP A 32 -15.42 -13.40 11.65
N TRP A 33 -15.10 -12.13 11.92
CA TRP A 33 -14.11 -11.75 12.93
C TRP A 33 -14.43 -12.26 14.34
N ASN A 34 -15.71 -12.27 14.74
CA ASN A 34 -16.09 -12.81 16.04
C ASN A 34 -15.85 -14.32 16.14
N SER A 35 -16.07 -15.07 15.06
CA SER A 35 -15.76 -16.50 14.98
C SER A 35 -14.24 -16.73 15.07
N ILE A 36 -13.44 -15.94 14.35
CA ILE A 36 -11.97 -16.00 14.41
C ILE A 36 -11.48 -15.70 15.81
N LYS A 37 -11.98 -14.64 16.46
CA LYS A 37 -11.64 -14.33 17.86
C LYS A 37 -11.97 -15.46 18.83
N ASN A 38 -13.12 -16.09 18.68
CA ASN A 38 -13.51 -17.23 19.53
C ASN A 38 -12.48 -18.36 19.39
N ARG A 39 -12.15 -18.74 18.16
CA ARG A 39 -11.15 -19.79 17.90
C ARG A 39 -9.78 -19.44 18.47
N VAL A 40 -9.31 -18.20 18.25
CA VAL A 40 -7.96 -17.78 18.71
C VAL A 40 -7.93 -17.60 20.22
N VAL A 41 -8.91 -16.90 20.81
CA VAL A 41 -8.83 -16.46 22.24
C VAL A 41 -9.41 -17.48 23.19
N ILE A 42 -10.55 -18.12 22.84
CA ILE A 42 -11.26 -19.04 23.73
C ILE A 42 -10.83 -20.48 23.49
N GLU A 43 -10.76 -20.91 22.23
CA GLU A 43 -10.38 -22.27 21.87
C GLU A 43 -8.86 -22.43 21.77
N GLN A 44 -8.09 -21.32 21.83
CA GLN A 44 -6.64 -21.27 21.73
C GLN A 44 -6.08 -21.93 20.45
N GLU A 45 -6.84 -21.86 19.39
CA GLU A 45 -6.44 -22.36 18.09
C GLU A 45 -5.51 -21.36 17.37
N THR A 46 -4.58 -21.89 16.61
CA THR A 46 -3.83 -21.10 15.61
C THR A 46 -4.67 -20.94 14.37
N VAL A 47 -4.89 -19.70 13.93
CA VAL A 47 -5.69 -19.37 12.75
C VAL A 47 -4.83 -18.66 11.72
N ARG A 48 -4.92 -19.12 10.47
CA ARG A 48 -4.16 -18.55 9.35
C ARG A 48 -5.10 -18.03 8.27
N PHE A 49 -4.93 -16.78 7.85
CA PHE A 49 -5.72 -16.18 6.78
C PHE A 49 -5.02 -14.98 6.14
N LEU A 50 -5.49 -14.57 4.97
CA LEU A 50 -5.00 -13.38 4.26
C LEU A 50 -5.61 -12.13 4.87
N ALA A 51 -4.79 -11.19 5.28
CA ALA A 51 -5.22 -9.92 5.87
C ALA A 51 -4.28 -8.78 5.51
N LYS A 52 -4.81 -7.57 5.59
CA LYS A 52 -4.02 -6.36 5.64
C LYS A 52 -3.49 -6.16 7.06
N ILE A 53 -2.21 -5.89 7.19
CA ILE A 53 -1.51 -5.70 8.47
C ILE A 53 -0.76 -4.37 8.46
N SER A 54 -0.77 -3.69 9.58
CA SER A 54 0.07 -2.52 9.87
C SER A 54 0.85 -2.75 11.14
N ILE A 55 2.02 -2.12 11.26
CA ILE A 55 2.95 -2.28 12.38
C ILE A 55 3.07 -0.96 13.16
N ASP A 56 3.23 -1.09 14.47
CA ASP A 56 3.60 0.01 15.37
C ASP A 56 4.72 -0.44 16.31
N ILE A 57 5.72 0.42 16.47
CA ILE A 57 6.87 0.17 17.36
C ILE A 57 6.82 1.19 18.50
N ASP A 58 6.60 0.73 19.72
CA ASP A 58 6.64 1.58 20.91
C ASP A 58 8.08 2.00 21.21
N ILE A 59 8.37 3.28 21.00
CA ILE A 59 9.71 3.87 21.18
C ILE A 59 10.24 3.71 22.60
N LYS A 60 9.35 3.68 23.60
CA LYS A 60 9.76 3.60 25.03
C LYS A 60 10.16 2.19 25.45
N THR A 61 9.46 1.20 24.93
CA THR A 61 9.62 -0.20 25.36
C THR A 61 10.29 -1.08 24.32
N GLY A 62 10.43 -0.61 23.07
CA GLY A 62 10.91 -1.40 21.94
C GLY A 62 9.93 -2.50 21.50
N LYS A 63 8.73 -2.57 22.08
CA LYS A 63 7.76 -3.60 21.75
C LYS A 63 7.10 -3.33 20.41
N VAL A 64 6.97 -4.39 19.62
CA VAL A 64 6.29 -4.34 18.32
C VAL A 64 4.87 -4.87 18.47
N SER A 65 3.92 -4.13 17.93
CA SER A 65 2.51 -4.49 17.85
C SER A 65 2.00 -4.37 16.42
N PHE A 66 0.88 -5.00 16.13
CA PHE A 66 0.28 -4.93 14.80
C PHE A 66 -1.22 -4.62 14.89
N SER A 67 -1.77 -4.16 13.79
CA SER A 67 -3.22 -4.03 13.62
C SER A 67 -3.68 -4.78 12.38
N LEU A 68 -4.94 -5.20 12.38
CA LEU A 68 -5.64 -5.69 11.20
C LEU A 68 -6.80 -4.76 10.91
N PRO A 69 -6.58 -3.71 10.08
CA PRO A 69 -7.54 -2.62 9.89
C PRO A 69 -8.90 -3.09 9.42
N ASP A 70 -8.95 -4.06 8.50
CA ASP A 70 -10.19 -4.58 7.93
C ASP A 70 -11.07 -5.30 8.95
N PHE A 71 -10.46 -5.82 10.03
CA PHE A 71 -11.15 -6.51 11.12
C PHE A 71 -11.34 -5.65 12.37
N GLY A 72 -10.75 -4.45 12.41
CA GLY A 72 -10.80 -3.57 13.56
C GLY A 72 -9.98 -4.05 14.76
N LEU A 73 -8.97 -4.90 14.54
CA LEU A 73 -8.01 -5.30 15.57
C LEU A 73 -6.96 -4.18 15.75
N ALA A 74 -6.89 -3.63 16.95
CA ALA A 74 -6.05 -2.48 17.24
C ALA A 74 -4.69 -2.89 17.83
N PHE A 75 -3.65 -2.06 17.67
CA PHE A 75 -2.29 -2.25 18.18
C PHE A 75 -2.22 -2.59 19.67
N LYS A 76 -3.08 -1.96 20.49
CA LYS A 76 -3.12 -2.18 21.94
C LYS A 76 -3.47 -3.62 22.35
N ASP A 77 -4.12 -4.37 21.48
CA ASP A 77 -4.64 -5.71 21.73
C ASP A 77 -3.74 -6.80 21.13
N THR A 78 -2.58 -6.42 20.58
CA THR A 78 -1.69 -7.32 19.83
C THR A 78 -0.25 -7.28 20.31
N LEU A 79 0.53 -8.24 19.86
CA LEU A 79 1.96 -8.36 20.13
C LEU A 79 2.65 -9.14 18.99
N ILE A 80 3.90 -8.78 18.71
CA ILE A 80 4.83 -9.57 17.89
C ILE A 80 6.05 -9.86 18.76
N ASP A 81 6.41 -11.13 18.89
CA ASP A 81 7.63 -11.53 19.61
C ASP A 81 8.88 -11.18 18.79
N GLU A 82 10.01 -11.02 19.48
CA GLU A 82 11.26 -10.59 18.86
C GLU A 82 11.73 -11.55 17.76
N ASP A 83 11.58 -12.84 17.95
CA ASP A 83 11.98 -13.86 16.97
C ASP A 83 11.15 -13.72 15.69
N VAL A 84 9.81 -13.64 15.82
CA VAL A 84 8.88 -13.44 14.68
C VAL A 84 9.12 -12.11 13.99
N TRP A 85 9.38 -11.05 14.78
CA TRP A 85 9.72 -9.75 14.23
C TRP A 85 10.99 -9.79 13.38
N ASN A 86 12.03 -10.46 13.88
CA ASN A 86 13.29 -10.59 13.15
C ASN A 86 13.15 -11.34 11.81
N GLU A 87 12.19 -12.27 11.71
CA GLU A 87 11.90 -13.00 10.49
C GLU A 87 11.12 -12.15 9.47
N CYS A 88 10.16 -11.33 9.93
CA CYS A 88 9.23 -10.63 9.02
C CYS A 88 9.45 -9.12 8.88
N LYS A 89 10.41 -8.54 9.63
CA LYS A 89 10.65 -7.09 9.63
C LYS A 89 10.96 -6.51 8.26
N SER A 90 11.68 -7.23 7.41
CA SER A 90 11.99 -6.77 6.04
C SER A 90 10.75 -6.57 5.18
N ASP A 91 9.70 -7.35 5.44
CA ASP A 91 8.46 -7.31 4.68
C ASP A 91 7.43 -6.30 5.23
N LEU A 92 7.61 -5.90 6.50
CA LEU A 92 6.62 -5.10 7.23
C LEU A 92 7.07 -3.67 7.55
N ILE A 93 8.38 -3.42 7.65
CA ILE A 93 8.90 -2.14 8.19
C ILE A 93 8.80 -0.99 7.18
N HIS A 94 8.78 -1.29 5.89
CA HIS A 94 8.85 -0.28 4.84
C HIS A 94 7.48 0.14 4.29
N GLU A 95 6.41 -0.54 4.67
CA GLU A 95 5.07 -0.27 4.16
C GLU A 95 4.13 0.10 5.32
N TYR A 96 3.32 1.13 5.11
CA TYR A 96 2.32 1.54 6.11
C TYR A 96 1.26 0.45 6.33
N GLU A 97 0.83 -0.22 5.27
CA GLU A 97 -0.09 -1.34 5.28
C GLU A 97 0.35 -2.36 4.24
N THR A 98 0.52 -3.62 4.65
CA THR A 98 0.93 -4.71 3.78
C THR A 98 -0.10 -5.84 3.77
N TRP A 99 -0.38 -6.42 2.61
CA TRP A 99 -1.17 -7.63 2.50
C TRP A 99 -0.30 -8.86 2.68
N GLY A 100 -0.75 -9.79 3.52
CA GLY A 100 -0.04 -11.04 3.71
C GLY A 100 -0.86 -12.12 4.41
N MET A 101 -0.34 -13.32 4.36
CA MET A 101 -0.86 -14.43 5.14
C MET A 101 -0.40 -14.25 6.57
N VAL A 102 -1.32 -13.92 7.46
CA VAL A 102 -1.09 -13.83 8.90
C VAL A 102 -1.43 -15.14 9.57
N GLU A 103 -0.65 -15.51 10.55
CA GLU A 103 -0.94 -16.62 11.45
C GLU A 103 -1.03 -16.08 12.87
N LEU A 104 -2.19 -16.24 13.48
CA LEU A 104 -2.52 -15.65 14.78
C LEU A 104 -2.63 -16.72 15.84
N GLY A 105 -2.11 -16.41 17.03
CA GLY A 105 -2.31 -17.14 18.26
C GLY A 105 -2.71 -16.22 19.40
N TYR A 106 -2.88 -16.77 20.59
CA TYR A 106 -3.25 -16.01 21.78
C TYR A 106 -2.23 -16.21 22.88
N GLN A 107 -1.85 -15.14 23.53
CA GLN A 107 -1.08 -15.15 24.76
C GLN A 107 -1.98 -14.79 25.94
N SER A 108 -2.16 -15.73 26.87
CA SER A 108 -2.97 -15.51 28.06
C SER A 108 -2.27 -14.55 29.04
N PRO A 109 -3.04 -13.89 29.94
CA PRO A 109 -2.45 -13.05 30.98
C PRO A 109 -1.49 -13.80 31.89
N ASP A 110 -1.70 -15.08 32.11
CA ASP A 110 -0.93 -15.91 33.04
C ASP A 110 0.45 -16.32 32.47
N GLU A 111 0.57 -16.43 31.15
CA GLU A 111 1.87 -16.75 30.49
C GLU A 111 2.87 -15.60 30.62
N TYR A 112 2.42 -14.36 30.78
CA TYR A 112 3.29 -13.21 31.03
C TYR A 112 4.05 -13.31 32.38
N GLU A 113 3.57 -14.07 33.35
CA GLU A 113 4.21 -14.19 34.65
C GLU A 113 5.44 -15.12 34.64
N HIS A 114 5.49 -16.09 33.73
CA HIS A 114 6.60 -17.05 33.66
C HIS A 114 7.84 -16.47 32.94
N GLU A 115 7.71 -15.66 31.94
CA GLU A 115 8.86 -15.05 31.24
C GLU A 115 9.58 -13.97 32.05
N TRP A 116 8.87 -13.27 32.97
CA TRP A 116 9.44 -12.16 33.76
C TRP A 116 9.97 -12.57 35.16
N SER A 117 9.68 -13.77 35.63
CA SER A 117 10.06 -14.18 36.98
C SER A 117 11.55 -14.49 37.15
N PHE A 118 12.32 -14.59 36.08
CA PHE A 118 13.77 -14.89 36.14
C PHE A 118 14.67 -13.66 36.35
N ASN A 119 14.20 -12.42 36.17
CA ASN A 119 15.09 -11.25 36.11
C ASN A 119 14.69 -10.01 36.94
N VAL A 120 13.79 -10.06 37.93
CA VAL A 120 13.47 -8.85 38.72
C VAL A 120 13.53 -9.07 40.24
N ASN A 121 14.38 -8.28 40.88
CA ASN A 121 14.45 -8.10 42.33
C ASN A 121 13.08 -7.71 42.93
N LYS A 122 12.73 -8.36 44.03
CA LYS A 122 11.44 -8.39 44.72
C LYS A 122 10.98 -7.08 45.41
N ASN A 123 11.27 -5.90 44.91
CA ASN A 123 10.85 -4.65 45.58
C ASN A 123 10.42 -3.55 44.59
N GLN A 124 9.38 -3.76 43.83
CA GLN A 124 8.62 -2.63 43.25
C GLN A 124 7.14 -2.97 43.17
N ASP A 125 6.33 -2.00 43.58
CA ASP A 125 4.88 -1.99 43.78
C ASP A 125 4.09 -2.78 42.72
N ARG A 126 3.33 -3.75 43.21
CA ARG A 126 2.24 -4.42 42.49
C ARG A 126 1.06 -3.45 42.30
N SER A 127 1.13 -2.53 41.36
CA SER A 127 -0.07 -1.91 40.83
C SER A 127 -0.83 -2.96 40.01
N LYS A 128 -1.94 -3.41 40.54
CA LYS A 128 -2.92 -4.31 39.90
C LYS A 128 -3.62 -3.64 38.71
N ALA A 129 -2.91 -3.25 37.68
CA ALA A 129 -3.49 -3.06 36.36
C ALA A 129 -3.55 -4.48 35.75
N GLY A 130 -4.73 -5.09 35.74
CA GLY A 130 -4.93 -6.45 35.24
C GLY A 130 -4.29 -6.59 33.85
N LYS A 131 -3.28 -7.42 33.76
CA LYS A 131 -2.62 -7.77 32.50
C LYS A 131 -3.70 -8.37 31.62
N LYS A 132 -3.87 -7.81 30.43
CA LYS A 132 -4.84 -8.29 29.44
C LYS A 132 -4.14 -9.24 28.48
N GLY A 133 -4.80 -10.34 28.14
CA GLY A 133 -4.31 -11.22 27.09
C GLY A 133 -4.18 -10.48 25.76
N LYS A 134 -3.32 -10.95 24.87
CA LYS A 134 -3.03 -10.35 23.57
C LYS A 134 -3.07 -11.37 22.45
N ILE A 135 -3.50 -10.93 21.28
CA ILE A 135 -3.36 -11.70 20.04
C ILE A 135 -1.91 -11.56 19.56
N LYS A 136 -1.24 -12.68 19.35
CA LYS A 136 0.13 -12.75 18.84
C LYS A 136 0.14 -13.00 17.33
N LEU A 137 1.06 -12.35 16.65
CA LEU A 137 1.46 -12.77 15.32
C LEU A 137 2.49 -13.91 15.49
N LEU A 138 2.18 -15.08 14.93
CA LEU A 138 3.05 -16.26 14.96
C LEU A 138 3.89 -16.37 13.70
N SER A 139 3.34 -15.97 12.55
CA SER A 139 4.07 -15.88 11.29
C SER A 139 3.40 -14.87 10.34
N PHE A 140 4.20 -14.33 9.46
CA PHE A 140 3.75 -13.48 8.37
C PHE A 140 4.45 -13.90 7.07
N LYS A 141 3.66 -13.98 5.99
CA LYS A 141 4.21 -14.15 4.63
C LYS A 141 3.56 -13.12 3.72
N PRO A 142 4.34 -12.24 3.09
CA PRO A 142 3.78 -11.22 2.21
C PRO A 142 2.98 -11.87 1.09
N PHE A 143 1.84 -11.28 0.76
CA PHE A 143 1.02 -11.73 -0.33
C PHE A 143 1.53 -11.09 -1.62
N CYS A 144 2.33 -11.83 -2.35
CA CYS A 144 2.75 -11.49 -3.69
C CYS A 144 2.08 -12.48 -4.66
N PRO A 145 0.94 -12.11 -5.27
CA PRO A 145 0.22 -13.00 -6.18
C PRO A 145 1.02 -13.32 -7.45
N TYR A 146 1.98 -12.47 -7.78
CA TYR A 146 2.82 -12.62 -8.95
C TYR A 146 4.29 -12.52 -8.55
N ARG A 147 5.07 -13.55 -8.86
CA ARG A 147 6.52 -13.44 -8.89
C ARG A 147 6.90 -12.73 -10.18
N ILE A 148 7.56 -11.59 -10.06
CA ILE A 148 8.12 -10.90 -11.22
C ILE A 148 9.50 -11.51 -11.47
N ASP A 149 9.60 -12.27 -12.57
CA ASP A 149 10.87 -12.73 -13.12
C ASP A 149 11.30 -11.72 -14.19
N ILE A 150 12.23 -10.85 -13.82
CA ILE A 150 12.68 -9.76 -14.69
C ILE A 150 13.45 -10.32 -15.91
N ASP A 151 14.17 -11.41 -15.73
CA ASP A 151 14.95 -11.99 -16.84
C ASP A 151 14.02 -12.67 -17.84
N TYR A 152 13.02 -13.42 -17.37
CA TYR A 152 11.94 -13.91 -18.22
C TYR A 152 11.23 -12.79 -18.97
N PHE A 153 10.90 -11.68 -18.28
CA PHE A 153 10.25 -10.53 -18.90
C PHE A 153 11.11 -9.88 -19.99
N LYS A 154 12.42 -9.73 -19.76
CA LYS A 154 13.37 -9.23 -20.76
C LYS A 154 13.51 -10.15 -21.96
N ASP A 155 13.52 -11.45 -21.73
CA ASP A 155 13.60 -12.42 -22.80
C ASP A 155 12.30 -12.46 -23.61
N ALA A 156 11.15 -12.50 -22.95
CA ALA A 156 9.86 -12.39 -23.63
C ALA A 156 9.75 -11.10 -24.47
N ARG A 157 10.27 -9.96 -23.98
CA ARG A 157 10.28 -8.70 -24.75
C ARG A 157 10.98 -8.84 -26.12
N LYS A 158 11.99 -9.70 -26.24
CA LYS A 158 12.74 -9.90 -27.49
C LYS A 158 11.94 -10.63 -28.57
N GLU A 159 10.95 -11.41 -28.18
CA GLU A 159 10.07 -12.18 -29.08
C GLU A 159 9.04 -11.30 -29.81
N PHE A 160 8.82 -10.05 -29.35
CA PHE A 160 7.83 -9.14 -29.89
C PHE A 160 8.45 -7.95 -30.60
N SER A 161 7.85 -7.55 -31.71
CA SER A 161 8.13 -6.25 -32.32
C SER A 161 7.74 -5.12 -31.38
N THR A 162 8.25 -3.91 -31.62
CA THR A 162 7.90 -2.73 -30.81
C THR A 162 6.39 -2.43 -30.86
N LYS A 163 5.73 -2.67 -31.98
CA LYS A 163 4.28 -2.45 -32.13
C LYS A 163 3.47 -3.43 -31.27
N GLU A 164 3.77 -4.69 -31.36
CA GLU A 164 3.12 -5.72 -30.53
C GLU A 164 3.35 -5.46 -29.05
N TRP A 165 4.57 -5.02 -28.70
CA TRP A 165 4.88 -4.70 -27.29
C TRP A 165 4.09 -3.49 -26.77
N ILE A 166 3.86 -2.47 -27.61
CA ILE A 166 2.98 -1.33 -27.31
C ILE A 166 1.57 -1.83 -27.01
N ASP A 167 1.04 -2.73 -27.83
CA ASP A 167 -0.29 -3.30 -27.65
C ASP A 167 -0.40 -4.13 -26.37
N ILE A 168 0.65 -4.90 -26.04
CA ILE A 168 0.74 -5.64 -24.78
C ILE A 168 0.72 -4.68 -23.57
N ILE A 169 1.51 -3.60 -23.61
CA ILE A 169 1.55 -2.64 -22.50
C ILE A 169 0.19 -1.93 -22.35
N LEU A 170 -0.44 -1.53 -23.44
CA LEU A 170 -1.78 -0.93 -23.41
C LEU A 170 -2.79 -1.90 -22.79
N GLY A 171 -2.76 -3.17 -23.18
CA GLY A 171 -3.60 -4.22 -22.60
C GLY A 171 -3.33 -4.46 -21.12
N ALA A 172 -2.08 -4.36 -20.67
CA ALA A 172 -1.70 -4.51 -19.25
C ALA A 172 -2.28 -3.42 -18.34
N VAL A 173 -2.60 -2.26 -18.90
CA VAL A 173 -3.26 -1.15 -18.17
C VAL A 173 -4.75 -0.99 -18.56
N ASP A 174 -5.36 -2.07 -19.02
CA ASP A 174 -6.79 -2.16 -19.38
C ASP A 174 -7.23 -1.26 -20.55
N TYR A 175 -6.31 -0.89 -21.45
CA TYR A 175 -6.67 -0.20 -22.69
C TYR A 175 -6.79 -1.19 -23.85
N ASN A 176 -7.84 -1.01 -24.66
CA ASN A 176 -8.01 -1.82 -25.87
C ASN A 176 -7.17 -1.22 -27.02
N ALA A 177 -6.06 -1.90 -27.36
CA ALA A 177 -5.17 -1.49 -28.42
C ALA A 177 -5.85 -1.46 -29.81
N ASP A 178 -6.84 -2.33 -30.08
CA ASP A 178 -7.60 -2.36 -31.33
C ASP A 178 -8.51 -1.12 -31.49
N GLY A 179 -8.94 -0.51 -30.39
CA GLY A 179 -9.76 0.69 -30.38
C GLY A 179 -9.08 1.92 -31.01
N TYR A 180 -7.77 1.88 -31.18
CA TYR A 180 -6.99 2.93 -31.84
C TYR A 180 -6.94 2.81 -33.36
N ASN A 181 -7.53 1.76 -33.95
CA ASN A 181 -7.61 1.54 -35.41
C ASN A 181 -6.26 1.66 -36.13
N GLY A 182 -5.17 1.19 -35.50
CA GLY A 182 -3.83 1.26 -36.05
C GLY A 182 -3.16 2.64 -35.98
N ASP A 183 -3.74 3.60 -35.26
CA ASP A 183 -3.14 4.92 -35.04
C ASP A 183 -2.03 4.84 -33.98
N GLU A 184 -0.81 4.64 -34.44
CA GLU A 184 0.38 4.48 -33.60
C GLU A 184 0.69 5.74 -32.78
N GLU A 185 0.41 6.93 -33.31
CA GLU A 185 0.66 8.18 -32.61
C GLU A 185 -0.26 8.31 -31.39
N LYS A 186 -1.52 7.94 -31.52
CA LYS A 186 -2.43 7.91 -30.37
C LYS A 186 -2.04 6.87 -29.34
N LYS A 187 -1.59 5.67 -29.77
CA LYS A 187 -1.06 4.65 -28.85
C LYS A 187 0.13 5.18 -28.05
N LEU A 188 1.10 5.81 -28.73
CA LEU A 188 2.26 6.41 -28.08
C LEU A 188 1.86 7.54 -27.13
N THR A 189 0.92 8.39 -27.51
CA THR A 189 0.38 9.45 -26.65
C THR A 189 -0.23 8.85 -25.37
N MET A 190 -0.95 7.73 -25.47
CA MET A 190 -1.47 7.04 -24.29
C MET A 190 -0.36 6.48 -23.41
N LEU A 191 0.71 5.95 -23.99
CA LEU A 191 1.85 5.42 -23.24
C LEU A 191 2.65 6.52 -22.53
N THR A 192 2.65 7.77 -23.00
CA THR A 192 3.31 8.88 -22.28
C THR A 192 2.75 9.10 -20.90
N ARG A 193 1.50 8.70 -20.64
CA ARG A 193 0.88 8.75 -19.31
C ARG A 193 1.53 7.80 -18.31
N LEU A 194 2.27 6.78 -18.78
CA LEU A 194 2.98 5.83 -17.93
C LEU A 194 4.40 6.31 -17.56
N LEU A 195 4.91 7.35 -18.21
CA LEU A 195 6.25 7.86 -17.94
C LEU A 195 6.48 8.27 -16.48
N PRO A 196 5.53 8.91 -15.77
CA PRO A 196 5.72 9.24 -14.36
C PRO A 196 5.92 8.03 -13.44
N PHE A 197 5.59 6.80 -13.90
CA PHE A 197 5.79 5.57 -13.13
C PHE A 197 7.22 5.05 -13.18
N ILE A 198 8.01 5.52 -14.14
CA ILE A 198 9.38 5.03 -14.41
C ILE A 198 10.44 6.13 -14.38
N GLU A 199 10.06 7.38 -14.62
CA GLU A 199 10.97 8.53 -14.67
C GLU A 199 10.87 9.38 -13.42
N LYS A 200 11.98 9.55 -12.74
CA LYS A 200 12.07 10.38 -11.54
C LYS A 200 11.74 11.85 -11.84
N ARG A 201 10.90 12.43 -10.98
CA ARG A 201 10.52 13.85 -11.06
C ARG A 201 9.92 14.27 -12.40
N LEU A 202 9.34 13.32 -13.13
CA LEU A 202 8.59 13.65 -14.33
C LEU A 202 7.24 14.22 -13.93
N ASN A 203 7.04 15.49 -14.24
CA ASN A 203 5.81 16.21 -13.92
C ASN A 203 4.87 16.20 -15.13
N LEU A 204 3.61 15.86 -14.91
CA LEU A 204 2.59 15.74 -15.96
C LEU A 204 1.36 16.58 -15.61
N ILE A 205 0.85 17.31 -16.58
CA ILE A 205 -0.46 17.95 -16.49
C ILE A 205 -1.37 17.26 -17.49
N GLU A 206 -2.44 16.66 -17.00
CA GLU A 206 -3.44 15.99 -17.83
C GLU A 206 -4.79 16.68 -17.72
N LEU A 207 -5.17 17.36 -18.79
CA LEU A 207 -6.45 18.03 -18.94
C LEU A 207 -7.31 17.23 -19.92
N ALA A 208 -8.36 16.60 -19.43
CA ALA A 208 -9.23 15.77 -20.24
C ALA A 208 -10.66 15.76 -19.69
N PRO A 209 -11.66 15.43 -20.51
CA PRO A 209 -13.03 15.23 -20.05
C PRO A 209 -13.16 14.18 -18.96
N LYS A 210 -14.28 14.19 -18.23
CA LYS A 210 -14.62 13.13 -17.28
C LYS A 210 -14.73 11.78 -17.98
N GLY A 211 -14.36 10.71 -17.30
CA GLY A 211 -14.50 9.35 -17.81
C GLY A 211 -13.36 8.87 -18.73
N THR A 212 -12.23 9.60 -18.82
CA THR A 212 -11.07 9.22 -19.64
C THR A 212 -10.06 8.30 -18.90
N GLY A 213 -10.43 7.77 -17.74
CA GLY A 213 -9.61 6.81 -17.01
C GLY A 213 -8.43 7.42 -16.21
N LYS A 214 -8.36 8.75 -16.03
CA LYS A 214 -7.28 9.41 -15.27
C LYS A 214 -7.10 8.83 -13.87
N SER A 215 -8.14 8.87 -13.06
CA SER A 215 -8.11 8.41 -11.67
C SER A 215 -7.86 6.91 -11.57
N TYR A 216 -8.30 6.12 -12.54
CA TYR A 216 -8.01 4.69 -12.61
C TYR A 216 -6.52 4.45 -12.85
N LEU A 217 -5.97 5.05 -13.91
CA LEU A 217 -4.57 4.87 -14.29
C LEU A 217 -3.63 5.27 -13.15
N PHE A 218 -3.79 6.48 -12.64
CA PHE A 218 -2.88 7.02 -11.64
C PHE A 218 -3.16 6.56 -10.20
N GLY A 219 -4.31 5.97 -9.93
CA GLY A 219 -4.66 5.51 -8.59
C GLY A 219 -4.71 4.00 -8.41
N ARG A 220 -4.62 3.21 -9.50
CA ARG A 220 -4.81 1.75 -9.43
C ARG A 220 -3.72 0.93 -10.09
N VAL A 221 -3.01 1.47 -11.09
CA VAL A 221 -2.03 0.72 -11.87
C VAL A 221 -0.73 0.52 -11.10
N SER A 222 -0.31 1.49 -10.30
CA SER A 222 0.89 1.38 -9.48
C SER A 222 0.59 1.54 -7.99
N ARG A 223 1.18 0.70 -7.16
CA ARG A 223 1.14 0.82 -5.71
C ARG A 223 2.12 1.87 -5.14
N PHE A 224 3.04 2.34 -5.94
CA PHE A 224 4.09 3.29 -5.54
C PHE A 224 3.68 4.74 -5.75
N GLY A 225 2.45 4.99 -6.14
CA GLY A 225 1.91 6.33 -6.30
C GLY A 225 0.85 6.66 -5.26
N TRP A 226 0.67 7.95 -5.03
CA TRP A 226 -0.39 8.48 -4.19
C TRP A 226 -1.37 9.29 -5.02
N LEU A 227 -2.68 9.03 -4.88
CA LEU A 227 -3.71 9.82 -5.51
C LEU A 227 -4.55 10.55 -4.46
N SER A 228 -4.68 11.87 -4.61
CA SER A 228 -5.57 12.72 -3.83
C SER A 228 -6.64 13.31 -4.74
N SER A 229 -7.92 13.03 -4.44
CA SER A 229 -9.06 13.60 -5.17
C SER A 229 -9.69 14.70 -4.34
N GLY A 230 -9.40 15.96 -4.67
CA GLY A 230 -9.92 17.12 -3.97
C GLY A 230 -9.41 17.26 -2.52
N GLY A 231 -10.04 18.15 -1.76
CA GLY A 231 -9.76 18.37 -0.34
C GLY A 231 -8.61 19.33 -0.06
N ILE A 232 -8.06 19.25 1.16
CA ILE A 232 -7.01 20.17 1.62
C ILE A 232 -5.65 19.50 1.53
N MET A 233 -4.70 20.18 0.89
CA MET A 233 -3.30 19.79 0.84
C MET A 233 -2.43 20.82 1.58
N SER A 234 -1.73 20.37 2.61
CA SER A 234 -0.80 21.19 3.38
C SER A 234 0.65 20.89 3.04
N ARG A 235 1.56 21.81 3.33
CA ARG A 235 3.01 21.57 3.21
C ARG A 235 3.47 20.40 4.07
N ALA A 236 2.91 20.28 5.26
CA ALA A 236 3.22 19.17 6.17
C ALA A 236 2.87 17.82 5.52
N LYS A 237 1.70 17.72 4.89
CA LYS A 237 1.28 16.49 4.21
C LYS A 237 2.10 16.22 2.95
N MET A 238 2.43 17.26 2.18
CA MET A 238 3.15 17.11 0.91
C MET A 238 4.63 16.82 1.13
N PHE A 239 5.29 17.57 1.99
CA PHE A 239 6.75 17.61 2.11
C PHE A 239 7.26 17.11 3.46
N TYR A 240 6.95 17.80 4.57
CA TYR A 240 7.46 17.44 5.89
C TYR A 240 6.57 17.98 7.03
N ASP A 241 6.18 17.09 7.93
CA ASP A 241 5.44 17.45 9.16
C ASP A 241 6.41 17.74 10.30
N GLN A 242 6.61 19.03 10.60
CA GLN A 242 7.51 19.48 11.67
C GLN A 242 7.09 19.03 13.06
N ASN A 243 5.77 18.88 13.32
CA ASN A 243 5.28 18.50 14.62
C ASN A 243 5.50 17.01 14.91
N ARG A 244 5.40 16.20 13.87
CA ARG A 244 5.57 14.74 13.96
C ARG A 244 6.97 14.27 13.58
N HIS A 245 7.81 15.17 13.04
CA HIS A 245 9.13 14.85 12.46
C HIS A 245 9.06 13.73 11.41
N MET A 246 8.09 13.83 10.51
CA MET A 246 7.83 12.83 9.48
C MET A 246 7.90 13.43 8.09
N GLU A 247 8.53 12.68 7.19
CA GLU A 247 8.53 12.99 5.75
C GLU A 247 7.11 12.91 5.18
N GLY A 248 6.83 13.79 4.22
CA GLY A 248 5.54 13.85 3.54
C GLY A 248 5.45 12.92 2.31
N LEU A 249 4.40 13.11 1.53
CA LEU A 249 4.06 12.24 0.40
C LEU A 249 5.18 12.14 -0.65
N VAL A 250 5.92 13.24 -0.91
CA VAL A 250 6.97 13.26 -1.95
C VAL A 250 8.15 12.34 -1.64
N ALA A 251 8.43 12.07 -0.36
CA ALA A 251 9.54 11.22 0.03
C ALA A 251 9.18 9.72 0.03
N GLY A 252 7.89 9.39 0.18
CA GLY A 252 7.43 8.01 0.32
C GLY A 252 6.80 7.41 -0.95
N ASN A 253 6.74 8.15 -2.07
CA ASN A 253 6.09 7.69 -3.29
C ASN A 253 6.93 8.02 -4.53
N ASP A 254 6.74 7.24 -5.59
CA ASP A 254 7.40 7.50 -6.89
C ASP A 254 6.71 8.65 -7.65
N PHE A 255 5.41 8.82 -7.42
CA PHE A 255 4.65 9.94 -7.98
C PHE A 255 3.44 10.29 -7.09
N ILE A 256 2.98 11.53 -7.22
CA ILE A 256 1.81 12.06 -6.53
C ILE A 256 0.84 12.62 -7.55
N THR A 257 -0.39 12.12 -7.54
CA THR A 257 -1.46 12.60 -8.40
C THR A 257 -2.41 13.48 -7.60
N LEU A 258 -2.55 14.72 -8.05
CA LEU A 258 -3.57 15.65 -7.60
C LEU A 258 -4.73 15.62 -8.61
N ASP A 259 -5.73 14.79 -8.32
CA ASP A 259 -6.92 14.68 -9.17
C ASP A 259 -7.93 15.76 -8.82
N GLU A 260 -8.67 16.22 -9.82
CA GLU A 260 -9.58 17.37 -9.72
C GLU A 260 -8.85 18.59 -9.09
N VAL A 261 -7.68 18.92 -9.63
CA VAL A 261 -6.78 19.98 -9.10
C VAL A 261 -7.50 21.30 -8.83
N GLN A 262 -8.57 21.60 -9.58
CA GLN A 262 -9.40 22.79 -9.40
C GLN A 262 -10.22 22.78 -8.09
N THR A 263 -10.39 21.62 -7.45
CA THR A 263 -11.12 21.46 -6.18
C THR A 263 -10.19 21.34 -4.97
N ILE A 264 -8.87 21.25 -5.20
CA ILE A 264 -7.89 21.14 -4.12
C ILE A 264 -7.62 22.53 -3.54
N SER A 265 -7.79 22.64 -2.23
CA SER A 265 -7.42 23.83 -1.46
C SER A 265 -6.05 23.64 -0.83
N PHE A 266 -5.17 24.61 -1.03
CA PHE A 266 -3.87 24.62 -0.39
C PHE A 266 -3.90 25.51 0.85
N THR A 267 -3.44 24.99 1.97
CA THR A 267 -3.16 25.84 3.15
C THR A 267 -1.92 26.66 2.87
N ASP A 268 -1.88 27.91 3.31
CA ASP A 268 -0.74 28.81 3.12
C ASP A 268 -0.29 28.88 1.65
N THR A 269 -1.19 29.32 0.78
CA THR A 269 -1.08 29.21 -0.68
C THR A 269 0.25 29.76 -1.23
N ASP A 270 0.74 30.87 -0.70
CA ASP A 270 1.98 31.48 -1.20
C ASP A 270 3.22 30.69 -0.79
N GLU A 271 3.27 30.19 0.44
CA GLU A 271 4.35 29.33 0.90
C GLU A 271 4.33 27.96 0.22
N MET A 272 3.13 27.40 0.01
CA MET A 272 2.96 26.15 -0.74
C MET A 272 3.40 26.31 -2.20
N ARG A 273 3.05 27.44 -2.83
CA ARG A 273 3.47 27.75 -4.21
C ARG A 273 4.99 27.86 -4.33
N ALA A 274 5.63 28.52 -3.37
CA ALA A 274 7.09 28.65 -3.34
C ALA A 274 7.77 27.28 -3.17
N ALA A 275 7.29 26.46 -2.24
CA ALA A 275 7.81 25.12 -2.00
C ALA A 275 7.61 24.20 -3.21
N LEU A 276 6.42 24.22 -3.83
CA LEU A 276 6.15 23.46 -5.04
C LEU A 276 7.03 23.88 -6.20
N LYS A 277 7.23 25.18 -6.41
CA LYS A 277 8.09 25.67 -7.49
C LYS A 277 9.52 25.15 -7.34
N GLY A 278 10.10 25.27 -6.16
CA GLY A 278 11.43 24.74 -5.87
C GLY A 278 11.53 23.24 -6.08
N TYR A 279 10.52 22.51 -5.57
CA TYR A 279 10.46 21.06 -5.71
C TYR A 279 10.35 20.62 -7.18
N LEU A 280 9.43 21.20 -7.95
CA LEU A 280 9.23 20.85 -9.36
C LEU A 280 10.47 21.13 -10.22
N GLU A 281 11.28 22.15 -9.85
CA GLU A 281 12.50 22.51 -10.56
C GLU A 281 13.66 21.57 -10.22
N SER A 282 13.86 21.27 -8.93
CA SER A 282 15.10 20.63 -8.46
C SER A 282 14.90 19.36 -7.61
N GLY A 283 13.68 19.05 -7.21
CA GLY A 283 13.40 17.99 -6.23
C GLY A 283 13.74 18.39 -4.79
N LEU A 284 14.14 19.65 -4.56
CA LEU A 284 14.45 20.19 -3.24
C LEU A 284 13.23 20.84 -2.61
N TYR A 285 13.06 20.68 -1.31
CA TYR A 285 12.02 21.38 -0.56
C TYR A 285 12.54 21.82 0.80
N THR A 286 11.97 22.90 1.30
CA THR A 286 12.28 23.43 2.64
C THR A 286 10.97 23.66 3.39
N VAL A 287 10.86 23.12 4.60
CA VAL A 287 9.73 23.35 5.51
C VAL A 287 10.29 23.76 6.87
N GLY A 288 10.19 25.03 7.20
CA GLY A 288 10.84 25.60 8.39
C GLY A 288 12.36 25.43 8.31
N ASN A 289 12.93 24.71 9.26
CA ASN A 289 14.38 24.42 9.31
C ASN A 289 14.76 23.08 8.66
N HIS A 290 13.78 22.35 8.11
CA HIS A 290 14.04 21.07 7.47
C HIS A 290 14.22 21.28 5.97
N GLU A 291 15.35 20.78 5.46
CA GLU A 291 15.64 20.70 4.03
C GLU A 291 15.63 19.23 3.61
N GLY A 292 14.92 18.93 2.56
CA GLY A 292 14.80 17.58 2.04
C GLY A 292 14.91 17.51 0.53
N THR A 293 15.13 16.31 0.04
CA THR A 293 15.12 15.98 -1.39
C THR A 293 14.21 14.80 -1.63
N ALA A 294 13.48 14.81 -2.74
CA ALA A 294 12.68 13.66 -3.15
C ALA A 294 12.61 13.55 -4.68
N ASP A 295 12.27 12.35 -5.15
CA ASP A 295 12.25 11.99 -6.56
C ASP A 295 10.83 11.80 -7.13
N ALA A 296 9.78 12.02 -6.34
CA ALA A 296 8.41 11.82 -6.79
C ALA A 296 8.02 12.78 -7.92
N GLY A 297 7.45 12.23 -8.98
CA GLY A 297 6.81 13.01 -10.03
C GLY A 297 5.48 13.61 -9.56
N MET A 298 5.09 14.77 -10.09
CA MET A 298 3.80 15.41 -9.81
C MET A 298 2.88 15.29 -11.01
N ILE A 299 1.70 14.70 -10.80
CA ILE A 299 0.66 14.55 -11.83
C ILE A 299 -0.54 15.40 -11.44
N LEU A 300 -0.84 16.41 -12.27
CA LEU A 300 -1.95 17.32 -12.04
C LEU A 300 -3.09 16.98 -13.02
N CYS A 301 -4.19 16.41 -12.51
CA CYS A 301 -5.34 16.06 -13.33
C CYS A 301 -6.45 17.10 -13.18
N GLY A 302 -6.90 17.60 -14.30
CA GLY A 302 -8.03 18.53 -14.40
C GLY A 302 -9.13 18.03 -15.33
N ASN A 303 -10.36 18.46 -15.04
CA ASN A 303 -11.49 18.22 -15.92
C ASN A 303 -11.75 19.46 -16.78
N ILE A 304 -11.76 19.28 -18.12
CA ILE A 304 -12.12 20.33 -19.06
C ILE A 304 -13.33 19.89 -19.90
N SER A 305 -14.12 20.86 -20.33
CA SER A 305 -15.23 20.57 -21.25
C SER A 305 -14.70 20.39 -22.68
N LYS A 306 -15.40 19.60 -23.51
CA LYS A 306 -15.07 19.50 -24.93
C LYS A 306 -15.02 20.84 -25.62
N ALA A 307 -15.94 21.77 -25.27
CA ALA A 307 -15.97 23.11 -25.80
C ALA A 307 -14.78 24.00 -25.44
N SER A 308 -13.98 23.60 -24.42
CA SER A 308 -12.76 24.33 -24.04
C SER A 308 -11.50 23.77 -24.71
N MET A 309 -11.65 22.74 -25.53
CA MET A 309 -10.54 22.09 -26.26
C MET A 309 -10.49 22.55 -27.74
N GLU A 310 -11.55 23.16 -28.25
CA GLU A 310 -11.65 23.81 -29.55
C GLU A 310 -11.29 25.31 -29.44
#